data_71979c0c29d0a5791681db92db66a847
#
_entry.id   71979c0c29d0a5791681db92db66a847
#
_cell.length_a   1.000
_cell.length_b   1.000
_cell.length_c   1.000
_cell.angle_alpha   90.00
_cell.angle_beta   90.00
_cell.angle_gamma   90.00
#
_symmetry.space_group_name_H-M   'P 1'
#
loop_
_entity.id
_entity.type
_entity.pdbx_description
1 polymer ?
#
loop_
_entity_poly.entity_id
_entity_poly.type
_entity_poly.pdbx_seq_one_letter_code
_entity_poly.pdbx_strand_id
1 'polypeptide(L)'
;MTFVDTNVLLYAVSTAPEERAKAAVARAILDRADLALSVQVLQEFYVQATRAGRRDPLTRSQASALVESWLRFDVQDITVPLLRAAVETAARHRISYWDAAIIEAARTAGCRTVLSEDLANGSAFGGVRVRTPFAPAGSRG
;
A
#
# COMPACT_ATOMS: atom_id res chain seq x y z
N MET A 1 3.81 1.37 -14.29
CA MET A 1 3.61 0.62 -13.04
C MET A 1 2.80 1.42 -12.05
N THR A 2 2.11 0.73 -11.17
CA THR A 2 1.28 1.32 -10.13
C THR A 2 1.76 0.83 -8.78
N PHE A 3 1.94 1.73 -7.84
CA PHE A 3 2.37 1.40 -6.48
C PHE A 3 1.16 1.10 -5.61
N VAL A 4 1.27 0.08 -4.76
CA VAL A 4 0.16 -0.37 -3.90
C VAL A 4 0.53 -0.18 -2.44
N ASP A 5 -0.31 0.55 -1.70
CA ASP A 5 -0.13 0.77 -0.27
C ASP A 5 -0.66 -0.41 0.55
N THR A 6 -0.29 -0.44 1.80
CA THR A 6 -0.56 -1.55 2.75
C THR A 6 -2.05 -1.89 2.86
N ASN A 7 -2.93 -0.88 2.88
CA ASN A 7 -4.35 -1.15 3.07
C ASN A 7 -4.94 -2.05 1.97
N VAL A 8 -4.43 -1.95 0.75
CA VAL A 8 -4.90 -2.81 -0.35
C VAL A 8 -4.56 -4.27 -0.06
N LEU A 9 -3.34 -4.53 0.44
CA LEU A 9 -2.94 -5.90 0.82
C LEU A 9 -3.82 -6.43 1.95
N LEU A 10 -4.11 -5.59 2.93
CA LEU A 10 -4.93 -5.99 4.08
C LEU A 10 -6.37 -6.30 3.64
N TYR A 11 -6.96 -5.51 2.75
CA TYR A 11 -8.29 -5.82 2.24
C TYR A 11 -8.29 -7.13 1.46
N ALA A 12 -7.24 -7.43 0.72
CA ALA A 12 -7.17 -8.66 -0.07
C ALA A 12 -7.28 -9.92 0.80
N VAL A 13 -6.85 -9.85 2.05
CA VAL A 13 -6.92 -10.99 2.98
C VAL A 13 -8.05 -10.85 4.00
N SER A 14 -8.89 -9.84 3.87
CA SER A 14 -9.98 -9.61 4.81
C SER A 14 -11.06 -10.67 4.68
N THR A 15 -11.59 -11.13 5.80
CA THR A 15 -12.74 -12.03 5.87
C THR A 15 -13.97 -11.32 6.44
N ALA A 16 -13.86 -10.02 6.76
CA ALA A 16 -14.97 -9.26 7.29
C ALA A 16 -16.08 -9.10 6.24
N PRO A 17 -17.35 -9.46 6.57
CA PRO A 17 -18.44 -9.36 5.61
C PRO A 17 -18.64 -7.93 5.07
N GLU A 18 -18.43 -6.93 5.93
CA GLU A 18 -18.58 -5.52 5.55
C GLU A 18 -17.48 -5.04 4.59
N GLU A 19 -16.38 -5.80 4.45
CA GLU A 19 -15.28 -5.46 3.56
C GLU A 19 -15.25 -6.32 2.30
N ARG A 20 -16.31 -7.09 2.07
CA ARG A 20 -16.32 -8.05 0.94
C ARG A 20 -16.09 -7.38 -0.41
N ALA A 21 -16.72 -6.24 -0.65
CA ALA A 21 -16.57 -5.53 -1.92
C ALA A 21 -15.14 -5.01 -2.10
N LYS A 22 -14.55 -4.44 -1.04
CA LYS A 22 -13.17 -3.96 -1.08
C LYS A 22 -12.19 -5.11 -1.25
N ALA A 23 -12.46 -6.24 -0.61
CA ALA A 23 -11.61 -7.43 -0.75
C ALA A 23 -11.59 -7.92 -2.21
N ALA A 24 -12.74 -7.92 -2.88
CA ALA A 24 -12.81 -8.32 -4.28
C ALA A 24 -11.99 -7.39 -5.17
N VAL A 25 -12.10 -6.08 -4.96
CA VAL A 25 -11.32 -5.09 -5.71
C VAL A 25 -9.83 -5.28 -5.45
N ALA A 26 -9.44 -5.43 -4.19
CA ALA A 26 -8.04 -5.60 -3.82
C ALA A 26 -7.43 -6.85 -4.44
N ARG A 27 -8.17 -7.98 -4.43
CA ARG A 27 -7.70 -9.22 -5.04
C ARG A 27 -7.52 -9.07 -6.55
N ALA A 28 -8.43 -8.37 -7.22
CA ALA A 28 -8.30 -8.12 -8.65
C ALA A 28 -7.06 -7.27 -8.96
N ILE A 29 -6.77 -6.27 -8.13
CA ILE A 29 -5.56 -5.46 -8.29
C ILE A 29 -4.32 -6.35 -8.18
N LEU A 30 -4.27 -7.23 -7.19
CA LEU A 30 -3.09 -8.07 -6.95
C LEU A 30 -2.88 -9.15 -8.01
N ASP A 31 -3.87 -9.36 -8.89
CA ASP A 31 -3.70 -10.22 -10.05
C ASP A 31 -2.94 -9.54 -11.20
N ARG A 32 -2.74 -8.22 -11.11
CA ARG A 32 -2.00 -7.49 -12.14
C ARG A 32 -0.51 -7.81 -12.05
N ALA A 33 0.19 -7.63 -13.17
CA ALA A 33 1.64 -7.85 -13.23
C ALA A 33 2.43 -6.54 -13.11
N ASP A 34 1.77 -5.38 -13.23
CA ASP A 34 2.42 -4.07 -13.33
C ASP A 34 2.40 -3.31 -12.00
N LEU A 35 2.63 -4.01 -10.90
CA LEU A 35 2.59 -3.41 -9.57
C LEU A 35 3.98 -3.25 -8.96
N ALA A 36 4.11 -2.24 -8.12
CA ALA A 36 5.27 -2.03 -7.27
C ALA A 36 4.83 -1.93 -5.82
N LEU A 37 5.68 -2.38 -4.94
CA LEU A 37 5.53 -2.30 -3.49
C LEU A 37 6.82 -1.77 -2.90
N SER A 38 6.87 -1.69 -1.57
CA SER A 38 8.11 -1.42 -0.85
C SER A 38 8.25 -2.39 0.31
N VAL A 39 9.46 -2.50 0.82
CA VAL A 39 9.72 -3.28 2.04
C VAL A 39 8.86 -2.75 3.19
N GLN A 40 8.71 -1.43 3.29
CA GLN A 40 7.85 -0.83 4.32
C GLN A 40 6.42 -1.37 4.24
N VAL A 41 5.84 -1.41 3.04
CA VAL A 41 4.47 -1.92 2.83
C VAL A 41 4.36 -3.37 3.30
N LEU A 42 5.35 -4.19 2.97
CA LEU A 42 5.34 -5.59 3.38
C LEU A 42 5.52 -5.75 4.88
N GLN A 43 6.34 -4.91 5.51
CA GLN A 43 6.51 -4.89 6.96
C GLN A 43 5.19 -4.53 7.65
N GLU A 44 4.54 -3.47 7.19
CA GLU A 44 3.27 -3.04 7.77
C GLU A 44 2.20 -4.10 7.59
N PHE A 45 2.15 -4.73 6.42
CA PHE A 45 1.21 -5.83 6.19
C PHE A 45 1.44 -6.96 7.19
N TYR A 46 2.68 -7.41 7.35
CA TYR A 46 2.99 -8.53 8.24
C TYR A 46 2.56 -8.23 9.67
N VAL A 47 2.92 -7.05 10.16
CA VAL A 47 2.60 -6.64 11.54
C VAL A 47 1.09 -6.54 11.73
N GLN A 48 0.39 -5.89 10.82
CA GLN A 48 -1.05 -5.68 10.93
C GLN A 48 -1.84 -6.98 10.77
N ALA A 49 -1.46 -7.80 9.80
CA ALA A 49 -2.21 -9.03 9.50
C ALA A 49 -2.09 -10.08 10.60
N THR A 50 -0.98 -10.09 11.33
CA THR A 50 -0.73 -11.07 12.40
C THR A 50 -1.05 -10.54 13.79
N ARG A 51 -1.49 -9.28 13.90
CA ARG A 51 -1.74 -8.65 15.20
C ARG A 51 -2.86 -9.36 15.95
N ALA A 52 -2.64 -9.64 17.24
CA ALA A 52 -3.58 -10.39 18.06
C ALA A 52 -4.96 -9.73 18.17
N GLY A 53 -5.02 -8.38 18.15
CA GLY A 53 -6.27 -7.65 18.25
C GLY A 53 -7.05 -7.55 16.94
N ARG A 54 -6.47 -8.05 15.83
CA ARG A 54 -7.15 -8.02 14.54
C ARG A 54 -8.22 -9.10 14.48
N ARG A 55 -9.32 -8.79 13.80
CA ARG A 55 -10.34 -9.78 13.49
C ARG A 55 -9.73 -10.83 12.55
N ASP A 56 -9.84 -12.11 12.91
CA ASP A 56 -9.30 -13.22 12.15
C ASP A 56 -7.82 -13.00 11.76
N PRO A 57 -6.93 -12.85 12.75
CA PRO A 57 -5.53 -12.61 12.43
C PRO A 57 -4.94 -13.81 11.69
N LEU A 58 -4.06 -13.52 10.74
CA LEU A 58 -3.31 -14.57 10.05
C LEU A 58 -2.26 -15.14 10.99
N THR A 59 -1.92 -16.41 10.79
CA THR A 59 -0.76 -16.99 11.45
C THR A 59 0.50 -16.39 10.83
N ARG A 60 1.62 -16.51 11.54
CA ARG A 60 2.92 -16.09 11.03
C ARG A 60 3.24 -16.79 9.71
N SER A 61 2.95 -18.08 9.64
CA SER A 61 3.19 -18.88 8.44
C SER A 61 2.35 -18.38 7.24
N GLN A 62 1.08 -18.10 7.47
CA GLN A 62 0.19 -17.58 6.42
C GLN A 62 0.67 -16.23 5.91
N ALA A 63 0.97 -15.31 6.82
CA ALA A 63 1.42 -13.97 6.44
C ALA A 63 2.75 -14.02 5.72
N SER A 64 3.68 -14.85 6.19
CA SER A 64 4.98 -15.01 5.56
C SER A 64 4.86 -15.55 4.14
N ALA A 65 3.99 -16.53 3.92
CA ALA A 65 3.77 -17.09 2.58
C ALA A 65 3.23 -16.03 1.62
N LEU A 66 2.34 -15.16 2.10
CA LEU A 66 1.82 -14.08 1.27
C LEU A 66 2.90 -13.07 0.93
N VAL A 67 3.70 -12.66 1.90
CA VAL A 67 4.83 -11.75 1.67
C VAL A 67 5.74 -12.35 0.59
N GLU A 68 6.10 -13.62 0.72
CA GLU A 68 6.96 -14.28 -0.28
C GLU A 68 6.31 -14.27 -1.66
N SER A 69 5.00 -14.49 -1.76
CA SER A 69 4.32 -14.48 -3.04
C SER A 69 4.33 -13.10 -3.71
N TRP A 70 4.32 -12.04 -2.90
CA TRP A 70 4.33 -10.66 -3.42
C TRP A 70 5.72 -10.15 -3.77
N LEU A 71 6.77 -10.89 -3.43
CA LEU A 71 8.13 -10.54 -3.87
C LEU A 71 8.30 -10.67 -5.39
N ARG A 72 7.32 -11.23 -6.08
CA ARG A 72 7.30 -11.25 -7.54
C ARG A 72 7.11 -9.86 -8.16
N PHE A 73 6.57 -8.90 -7.40
CA PHE A 73 6.42 -7.53 -7.84
C PHE A 73 7.74 -6.76 -7.69
N ASP A 74 7.77 -5.55 -8.22
CA ASP A 74 8.91 -4.65 -8.01
C ASP A 74 8.84 -4.12 -6.56
N VAL A 75 9.73 -4.59 -5.71
CA VAL A 75 9.74 -4.23 -4.29
C VAL A 75 10.92 -3.31 -4.02
N GLN A 76 10.62 -2.07 -3.61
CA GLN A 76 11.64 -1.06 -3.33
C GLN A 76 12.22 -1.26 -1.93
N ASP A 77 13.55 -1.27 -1.85
CA ASP A 77 14.26 -1.37 -0.58
C ASP A 77 14.17 -0.09 0.22
N ILE A 78 14.37 -0.20 1.53
CA ILE A 78 14.54 0.94 2.41
C ILE A 78 16.01 1.33 2.35
N THR A 79 16.29 2.50 1.77
CA THR A 79 17.67 3.00 1.58
C THR A 79 17.86 4.34 2.27
N VAL A 80 19.11 4.72 2.47
CA VAL A 80 19.42 6.06 3.01
C VAL A 80 18.91 7.17 2.09
N PRO A 81 19.12 7.11 0.76
CA PRO A 81 18.52 8.11 -0.12
C PRO A 81 17.01 8.21 0.00
N LEU A 82 16.32 7.08 0.16
CA LEU A 82 14.87 7.08 0.35
C LEU A 82 14.50 7.79 1.66
N LEU A 83 15.21 7.49 2.75
CA LEU A 83 15.00 8.16 4.04
C LEU A 83 15.12 9.67 3.89
N ARG A 84 16.18 10.14 3.25
CA ARG A 84 16.43 11.58 3.08
C ARG A 84 15.32 12.23 2.27
N ALA A 85 14.91 11.60 1.16
CA ALA A 85 13.83 12.11 0.33
C ALA A 85 12.51 12.17 1.09
N ALA A 86 12.21 11.15 1.90
CA ALA A 86 10.98 11.10 2.68
C ALA A 86 10.95 12.20 3.76
N VAL A 87 12.07 12.44 4.43
CA VAL A 87 12.16 13.53 5.42
C VAL A 87 11.83 14.87 4.76
N GLU A 88 12.39 15.11 3.58
CA GLU A 88 12.18 16.36 2.85
C GLU A 88 10.73 16.51 2.37
N THR A 89 10.17 15.45 1.82
CA THR A 89 8.79 15.45 1.33
C THR A 89 7.80 15.62 2.48
N ALA A 90 8.05 14.99 3.62
CA ALA A 90 7.22 15.14 4.82
C ALA A 90 7.15 16.60 5.26
N ALA A 91 8.31 17.28 5.29
CA ALA A 91 8.39 18.68 5.68
C ALA A 91 7.69 19.60 4.64
N ARG A 92 7.95 19.35 3.35
CA ARG A 92 7.41 20.18 2.27
C ARG A 92 5.89 20.13 2.20
N HIS A 93 5.33 18.93 2.34
CA HIS A 93 3.89 18.71 2.18
C HIS A 93 3.14 18.59 3.50
N ARG A 94 3.82 18.68 4.63
CA ARG A 94 3.23 18.59 5.97
C ARG A 94 2.43 17.30 6.16
N ILE A 95 3.03 16.20 5.74
CA ILE A 95 2.47 14.86 5.92
C ILE A 95 3.41 14.05 6.83
N SER A 96 2.93 12.90 7.32
CA SER A 96 3.76 12.06 8.17
C SER A 96 4.97 11.55 7.39
N TYR A 97 6.03 11.24 8.12
CA TYR A 97 7.20 10.60 7.52
C TYR A 97 6.80 9.31 6.80
N TRP A 98 5.94 8.51 7.43
CA TRP A 98 5.56 7.21 6.88
C TRP A 98 4.81 7.34 5.56
N ASP A 99 3.92 8.32 5.45
CA ASP A 99 3.23 8.61 4.20
C ASP A 99 4.20 9.12 3.14
N ALA A 100 5.13 9.99 3.54
CA ALA A 100 6.15 10.50 2.63
C ALA A 100 7.04 9.37 2.11
N ALA A 101 7.36 8.39 2.96
CA ALA A 101 8.18 7.25 2.55
C ALA A 101 7.46 6.40 1.50
N ILE A 102 6.14 6.24 1.61
CA ILE A 102 5.34 5.56 0.59
C ILE A 102 5.42 6.32 -0.74
N ILE A 103 5.24 7.63 -0.71
CA ILE A 103 5.30 8.47 -1.91
C ILE A 103 6.66 8.36 -2.58
N GLU A 104 7.75 8.44 -1.79
CA GLU A 104 9.09 8.41 -2.33
C GLU A 104 9.48 7.01 -2.84
N ALA A 105 8.97 5.95 -2.22
CA ALA A 105 9.15 4.60 -2.74
C ALA A 105 8.47 4.44 -4.12
N ALA A 106 7.25 4.97 -4.26
CA ALA A 106 6.55 4.97 -5.53
C ALA A 106 7.34 5.73 -6.59
N ARG A 107 7.87 6.90 -6.23
CA ARG A 107 8.68 7.72 -7.14
C ARG A 107 9.92 6.96 -7.60
N THR A 108 10.60 6.30 -6.66
CA THR A 108 11.82 5.53 -6.96
C THR A 108 11.51 4.37 -7.90
N ALA A 109 10.35 3.76 -7.74
CA ALA A 109 9.92 2.67 -8.62
C ALA A 109 9.47 3.15 -10.00
N GLY A 110 9.41 4.45 -10.23
CA GLY A 110 8.95 5.01 -11.50
C GLY A 110 7.43 5.04 -11.63
N CYS A 111 6.72 4.92 -10.50
CA CYS A 111 5.26 4.93 -10.50
C CYS A 111 4.73 6.35 -10.40
N ARG A 112 3.68 6.65 -11.16
CA ARG A 112 2.99 7.93 -11.09
C ARG A 112 1.72 7.85 -10.24
N THR A 113 1.30 6.66 -9.88
CA THR A 113 0.08 6.44 -9.12
C THR A 113 0.36 5.54 -7.92
N VAL A 114 -0.18 5.94 -6.77
CA VAL A 114 -0.22 5.14 -5.55
C VAL A 114 -1.68 4.81 -5.26
N LEU A 115 -1.99 3.53 -5.17
CA LEU A 115 -3.32 3.09 -4.77
C LEU A 115 -3.36 2.98 -3.26
N SER A 116 -4.16 3.83 -2.62
CA SER A 116 -4.27 3.86 -1.17
C SER A 116 -5.60 4.47 -0.75
N GLU A 117 -6.19 3.90 0.29
CA GLU A 117 -7.37 4.45 0.93
C GLU A 117 -6.98 5.46 2.03
N ASP A 118 -5.81 5.29 2.63
CA ASP A 118 -5.39 6.03 3.81
C ASP A 118 -4.75 7.37 3.51
N LEU A 119 -4.05 7.48 2.39
CA LEU A 119 -3.45 8.74 1.97
C LEU A 119 -4.52 9.63 1.33
N ALA A 120 -4.27 10.93 1.31
CA ALA A 120 -5.22 11.89 0.76
C ALA A 120 -5.49 11.61 -0.73
N ASN A 121 -6.69 11.13 -1.03
CA ASN A 121 -7.10 10.78 -2.38
C ASN A 121 -7.12 12.02 -3.27
N GLY A 122 -6.59 11.88 -4.47
CA GLY A 122 -6.52 12.98 -5.43
C GLY A 122 -5.33 13.89 -5.25
N SER A 123 -4.59 13.78 -4.15
CA SER A 123 -3.41 14.60 -3.89
C SER A 123 -2.26 14.19 -4.80
N ALA A 124 -1.47 15.18 -5.20
CA ALA A 124 -0.29 14.98 -6.03
C ALA A 124 0.95 15.48 -5.31
N PHE A 125 2.03 14.70 -5.42
CA PHE A 125 3.29 14.98 -4.76
C PHE A 125 4.40 14.90 -5.81
N GLY A 126 4.57 15.99 -6.54
CA GLY A 126 5.65 16.06 -7.54
C GLY A 126 5.55 14.97 -8.60
N GLY A 127 4.40 14.79 -9.21
CA GLY A 127 4.19 13.80 -10.26
C GLY A 127 3.70 12.45 -9.78
N VAL A 128 3.63 12.22 -8.47
CA VAL A 128 3.03 11.01 -7.90
C VAL A 128 1.64 11.38 -7.37
N ARG A 129 0.62 10.70 -7.86
CA ARG A 129 -0.76 10.96 -7.47
C ARG A 129 -1.32 9.80 -6.66
N VAL A 130 -2.03 10.13 -5.59
CA VAL A 130 -2.71 9.14 -4.76
C VAL A 130 -4.14 8.96 -5.25
N ARG A 131 -4.57 7.72 -5.42
CA ARG A 131 -5.94 7.38 -5.81
C ARG A 131 -6.45 6.24 -4.95
N THR A 132 -7.70 6.37 -4.46
CA THR A 132 -8.32 5.22 -3.84
C THR A 132 -8.82 4.27 -4.93
N PRO A 133 -8.55 2.95 -4.80
CA PRO A 133 -9.12 1.98 -5.73
C PRO A 133 -10.55 1.61 -5.37
N PHE A 134 -11.05 2.09 -4.22
CA PHE A 134 -12.35 1.71 -3.69
C PHE A 134 -13.34 2.84 -3.91
N ALA A 135 -14.44 2.52 -4.56
CA ALA A 135 -15.49 3.52 -4.75
C ALA A 135 -16.12 3.86 -3.41
N PRO A 136 -16.27 5.14 -3.07
CA PRO A 136 -17.01 5.51 -1.86
C PRO A 136 -18.49 5.16 -2.03
N ALA A 137 -19.20 5.01 -0.91
CA ALA A 137 -20.63 4.76 -0.92
C ALA A 137 -21.35 5.85 -1.71
N GLY A 138 -22.21 5.45 -2.66
CA GLY A 138 -22.92 6.39 -3.50
C GLY A 138 -22.11 6.95 -4.66
N SER A 139 -20.89 6.51 -4.85
CA SER A 139 -20.05 6.95 -5.95
C SER A 139 -20.60 6.49 -7.29
N ARG A 140 -20.42 7.32 -8.27
CA ARG A 140 -20.78 6.97 -9.63
C ARG A 140 -19.66 6.37 -10.40
N GLY A 141 -18.54 6.22 -9.88
CA GLY A 141 -17.40 5.70 -10.60
C GLY A 141 -16.77 6.69 -11.53
#